data_01187fec232f5c8e41c513bfc8eac9f7
#
_entry.id   01187fec232f5c8e41c513bfc8eac9f7
#
_cell.length_a   1.000
_cell.length_b   1.000
_cell.length_c   1.000
_cell.angle_alpha   90.00
_cell.angle_beta   90.00
_cell.angle_gamma   90.00
#
_symmetry.space_group_name_H-M   'P 1'
#
loop_
_entity.id
_entity.type
_entity.pdbx_description
1 polymer ?
#
loop_
_entity_poly.entity_id
_entity_poly.type
_entity_poly.pdbx_seq_one_letter_code
_entity_poly.pdbx_strand_id
1 'polypeptide(L)'
;MPRTLLIATLATATALRVTRRALLPAAAASVPAAAQAKPPGGTASRTEGYEVQKSEAEWQRQLSSVEYFVLRNGGTEPPNSSPLVKEKRAGEFRCAGCGVPLFASSAKFDSGTGWPSFATQLPAVAVEKSNLEFLAGAEIRCGRCGGHLGDRFLDGALFPGTAAAVSGQRYCVDGSATVFYPADGSTPVRGEFDPQKPRELPAWAQPPGIKVNG
;
A
#
# COMPACT_ATOMS: atom_id res chain seq x y z
N MET A 1 30.20 -11.40 -85.12
CA MET A 1 29.48 -10.46 -84.22
C MET A 1 28.47 -11.24 -83.37
N PRO A 2 28.73 -11.54 -82.07
CA PRO A 2 27.73 -12.21 -81.24
C PRO A 2 26.89 -11.19 -80.49
N ARG A 3 25.59 -11.45 -80.46
CA ARG A 3 24.58 -10.68 -79.78
C ARG A 3 24.60 -11.09 -78.25
N THR A 4 24.83 -10.12 -77.37
CA THR A 4 24.77 -10.26 -75.93
C THR A 4 23.32 -10.20 -75.48
N LEU A 5 22.84 -11.27 -74.82
CA LEU A 5 21.50 -11.39 -74.27
C LEU A 5 21.54 -10.86 -72.84
N LEU A 6 20.80 -9.78 -72.52
CA LEU A 6 20.67 -9.22 -71.21
C LEU A 6 19.51 -9.97 -70.46
N ILE A 7 19.83 -10.73 -69.44
CA ILE A 7 18.82 -11.36 -68.59
C ILE A 7 18.52 -10.40 -67.41
N ALA A 8 17.33 -9.84 -67.42
CA ALA A 8 16.82 -9.04 -66.28
C ALA A 8 16.23 -9.98 -65.21
N THR A 9 16.87 -10.04 -64.05
CA THR A 9 16.32 -10.73 -62.88
C THR A 9 15.39 -9.81 -62.12
N LEU A 10 14.08 -10.14 -62.11
CA LEU A 10 13.08 -9.50 -61.23
C LEU A 10 13.29 -10.01 -59.81
N ALA A 11 13.70 -9.14 -58.91
CA ALA A 11 13.66 -9.39 -57.45
C ALA A 11 12.28 -9.03 -56.92
N THR A 12 11.51 -10.04 -56.52
CA THR A 12 10.25 -9.88 -55.81
C THR A 12 10.53 -9.55 -54.33
N ALA A 13 10.33 -8.30 -53.95
CA ALA A 13 10.39 -7.87 -52.55
C ALA A 13 9.08 -8.27 -51.84
N THR A 14 9.16 -9.30 -50.98
CA THR A 14 8.06 -9.69 -50.09
C THR A 14 8.03 -8.71 -48.91
N ALA A 15 7.06 -7.81 -48.90
CA ALA A 15 6.84 -6.88 -47.81
C ALA A 15 6.22 -7.60 -46.63
N LEU A 16 7.01 -7.80 -45.57
CA LEU A 16 6.54 -8.32 -44.28
C LEU A 16 5.68 -7.24 -43.62
N ARG A 17 4.35 -7.45 -43.61
CA ARG A 17 3.41 -6.60 -42.85
C ARG A 17 3.56 -6.93 -41.40
N VAL A 18 4.32 -6.13 -40.64
CA VAL A 18 4.31 -6.11 -39.19
C VAL A 18 3.02 -5.42 -38.73
N THR A 19 2.03 -6.21 -38.32
CA THR A 19 0.84 -5.68 -37.65
C THR A 19 1.26 -5.13 -36.29
N ARG A 20 1.33 -3.83 -36.15
CA ARG A 20 1.44 -3.16 -34.86
C ARG A 20 0.16 -3.47 -34.06
N ARG A 21 0.25 -4.43 -33.15
CA ARG A 21 -0.76 -4.67 -32.13
C ARG A 21 -0.80 -3.41 -31.26
N ALA A 22 -1.84 -2.59 -31.40
CA ALA A 22 -2.06 -1.43 -30.55
C ALA A 22 -2.21 -1.93 -29.11
N LEU A 23 -1.24 -1.61 -28.27
CA LEU A 23 -1.37 -1.69 -26.82
C LEU A 23 -2.40 -0.64 -26.42
N LEU A 24 -3.62 -1.07 -26.13
CA LEU A 24 -4.62 -0.23 -25.48
C LEU A 24 -4.02 0.25 -24.14
N PRO A 25 -4.04 1.55 -23.85
CA PRO A 25 -3.64 2.03 -22.54
C PRO A 25 -4.59 1.41 -21.51
N ALA A 26 -4.02 0.81 -20.47
CA ALA A 26 -4.78 0.38 -19.31
C ALA A 26 -5.59 1.59 -18.82
N ALA A 27 -6.91 1.46 -18.85
CA ALA A 27 -7.82 2.49 -18.35
C ALA A 27 -7.45 2.73 -16.88
N ALA A 28 -6.84 3.86 -16.60
CA ALA A 28 -6.69 4.37 -15.24
C ALA A 28 -8.12 4.55 -14.72
N ALA A 29 -8.56 3.68 -13.82
CA ALA A 29 -9.83 3.82 -13.15
C ALA A 29 -9.80 5.17 -12.42
N SER A 30 -10.53 6.15 -12.95
CA SER A 30 -10.70 7.45 -12.32
C SER A 30 -11.42 7.22 -10.99
N VAL A 31 -10.68 7.39 -9.88
CA VAL A 31 -11.29 7.42 -8.55
C VAL A 31 -12.23 8.62 -8.51
N PRO A 32 -13.53 8.44 -8.22
CA PRO A 32 -14.46 9.56 -8.18
C PRO A 32 -14.00 10.61 -7.15
N ALA A 33 -14.18 11.88 -7.49
CA ALA A 33 -13.75 13.03 -6.68
C ALA A 33 -14.23 13.03 -5.21
N ALA A 34 -15.29 12.26 -4.89
CA ALA A 34 -15.78 12.04 -3.53
C ALA A 34 -14.77 11.38 -2.59
N ALA A 35 -13.75 10.68 -3.11
CA ALA A 35 -12.69 10.08 -2.27
C ALA A 35 -11.69 11.10 -1.69
N GLN A 36 -11.85 12.38 -2.01
CA GLN A 36 -10.95 13.47 -1.59
C GLN A 36 -11.53 14.34 -0.44
N ALA A 37 -12.62 13.92 0.18
CA ALA A 37 -13.18 14.65 1.31
C ALA A 37 -12.14 14.70 2.44
N LYS A 38 -11.50 15.87 2.59
CA LYS A 38 -10.58 16.13 3.70
C LYS A 38 -11.39 16.04 4.99
N PRO A 39 -11.03 15.18 5.94
CA PRO A 39 -11.72 15.14 7.22
C PRO A 39 -11.62 16.52 7.88
N PRO A 40 -12.63 16.95 8.63
CA PRO A 40 -12.54 18.17 9.39
C PRO A 40 -11.35 18.06 10.33
N GLY A 41 -10.37 18.97 10.15
CA GLY A 41 -9.12 18.91 10.90
C GLY A 41 -9.36 18.98 12.41
N GLY A 42 -8.73 18.08 13.16
CA GLY A 42 -8.59 18.21 14.60
C GLY A 42 -9.71 17.58 15.44
N THR A 43 -10.58 16.73 14.92
CA THR A 43 -11.53 16.00 15.74
C THR A 43 -10.91 14.70 16.26
N ALA A 44 -11.03 14.44 17.56
CA ALA A 44 -10.70 13.13 18.15
C ALA A 44 -11.63 12.00 17.65
N SER A 45 -12.73 12.34 16.98
CA SER A 45 -13.70 11.41 16.43
C SER A 45 -13.12 10.65 15.24
N ARG A 46 -13.28 9.32 15.24
CA ARG A 46 -13.00 8.45 14.10
C ARG A 46 -14.26 8.12 13.29
N THR A 47 -15.37 8.80 13.55
CA THR A 47 -16.67 8.53 12.93
C THR A 47 -17.28 9.80 12.31
N GLU A 48 -17.31 10.89 13.06
CA GLU A 48 -17.97 12.12 12.62
C GLU A 48 -17.19 12.84 11.51
N GLY A 49 -17.91 13.36 10.53
CA GLY A 49 -17.34 14.11 9.42
C GLY A 49 -16.75 13.27 8.28
N TYR A 50 -16.83 11.94 8.34
CA TYR A 50 -16.43 11.06 7.26
C TYR A 50 -17.62 10.59 6.44
N GLU A 51 -17.36 10.20 5.17
CA GLU A 51 -18.39 9.70 4.25
C GLU A 51 -19.05 8.42 4.75
N VAL A 52 -18.23 7.47 5.24
CA VAL A 52 -18.70 6.20 5.79
C VAL A 52 -18.77 6.31 7.30
N GLN A 53 -19.98 6.42 7.80
CA GLN A 53 -20.29 6.47 9.22
C GLN A 53 -21.14 5.25 9.59
N LYS A 54 -20.72 4.57 10.64
CA LYS A 54 -21.42 3.41 11.22
C LYS A 54 -21.39 3.53 12.74
N SER A 55 -22.41 2.98 13.39
CA SER A 55 -22.40 2.82 14.83
C SER A 55 -21.27 1.87 15.28
N GLU A 56 -20.88 1.98 16.52
CA GLU A 56 -19.90 1.08 17.12
C GLU A 56 -20.28 -0.40 16.96
N ALA A 57 -21.55 -0.73 17.21
CA ALA A 57 -22.08 -2.09 17.05
C ALA A 57 -22.00 -2.60 15.60
N GLU A 58 -22.15 -1.71 14.60
CA GLU A 58 -22.01 -2.08 13.18
C GLU A 58 -20.53 -2.34 12.83
N TRP A 59 -19.62 -1.51 13.33
CA TRP A 59 -18.19 -1.74 13.16
C TRP A 59 -17.74 -3.05 13.81
N GLN A 60 -18.18 -3.34 15.04
CA GLN A 60 -17.85 -4.58 15.76
C GLN A 60 -18.38 -5.84 15.06
N ARG A 61 -19.52 -5.74 14.36
CA ARG A 61 -20.03 -6.87 13.55
C ARG A 61 -19.29 -7.08 12.25
N GLN A 62 -18.71 -6.01 11.67
CA GLN A 62 -18.03 -6.06 10.39
C GLN A 62 -16.55 -6.41 10.50
N LEU A 63 -15.90 -5.89 11.52
CA LEU A 63 -14.45 -6.01 11.74
C LEU A 63 -14.16 -7.14 12.71
N SER A 64 -13.00 -7.79 12.56
CA SER A 64 -12.50 -8.64 13.63
C SER A 64 -12.15 -7.80 14.87
N SER A 65 -11.94 -8.44 16.01
CA SER A 65 -11.52 -7.75 17.23
C SER A 65 -10.21 -6.98 17.04
N VAL A 66 -9.28 -7.51 16.25
CA VAL A 66 -7.98 -6.90 15.97
C VAL A 66 -8.13 -5.70 15.04
N GLU A 67 -8.87 -5.86 13.95
CA GLU A 67 -9.16 -4.77 13.01
C GLU A 67 -9.93 -3.64 13.71
N TYR A 68 -10.89 -3.98 14.55
CA TYR A 68 -11.62 -3.00 15.36
C TYR A 68 -10.69 -2.25 16.31
N PHE A 69 -9.82 -2.98 17.04
CA PHE A 69 -8.83 -2.39 17.93
C PHE A 69 -7.94 -1.38 17.21
N VAL A 70 -7.44 -1.72 16.03
CA VAL A 70 -6.58 -0.82 15.24
C VAL A 70 -7.40 0.32 14.64
N LEU A 71 -8.40 0.01 13.81
CA LEU A 71 -9.11 1.02 13.03
C LEU A 71 -9.97 1.98 13.87
N ARG A 72 -10.58 1.49 14.96
CA ARG A 72 -11.57 2.28 15.71
C ARG A 72 -11.04 2.78 17.06
N ASN A 73 -10.19 2.01 17.72
CA ASN A 73 -9.61 2.42 19.01
C ASN A 73 -8.24 3.10 18.86
N GLY A 74 -7.62 3.09 17.65
CA GLY A 74 -6.30 3.65 17.43
C GLY A 74 -5.18 2.83 18.08
N GLY A 75 -5.39 1.53 18.17
CA GLY A 75 -4.37 0.60 18.64
C GLY A 75 -3.33 0.33 17.58
N THR A 76 -2.17 -0.16 18.02
CA THR A 76 -1.08 -0.59 17.13
C THR A 76 -0.84 -2.09 17.29
N GLU A 77 -0.71 -2.80 16.20
CA GLU A 77 -0.35 -4.21 16.19
C GLU A 77 1.11 -4.43 16.59
N PRO A 78 1.48 -5.61 17.09
CA PRO A 78 2.88 -5.92 17.37
C PRO A 78 3.74 -5.92 16.09
N PRO A 79 5.04 -5.56 16.17
CA PRO A 79 5.92 -5.62 15.00
C PRO A 79 6.06 -7.05 14.48
N ASN A 80 6.15 -7.19 13.15
CA ASN A 80 6.23 -8.46 12.40
C ASN A 80 5.04 -9.42 12.62
N SER A 81 3.91 -8.93 13.12
CA SER A 81 2.72 -9.75 13.34
C SER A 81 1.86 -9.90 12.09
N SER A 82 1.78 -8.86 11.25
CA SER A 82 0.98 -8.90 10.03
C SER A 82 1.67 -9.66 8.88
N PRO A 83 0.94 -10.52 8.15
CA PRO A 83 1.46 -11.16 6.93
C PRO A 83 1.83 -10.13 5.85
N LEU A 84 1.25 -8.92 5.89
CA LEU A 84 1.48 -7.88 4.90
C LEU A 84 2.85 -7.18 5.04
N VAL A 85 3.59 -7.40 6.12
CA VAL A 85 4.98 -6.93 6.25
C VAL A 85 5.83 -7.47 5.10
N LYS A 86 5.70 -8.77 4.83
CA LYS A 86 6.49 -9.48 3.80
C LYS A 86 5.81 -9.52 2.42
N GLU A 87 4.63 -8.91 2.23
CA GLU A 87 3.91 -8.88 0.95
C GLU A 87 4.68 -8.04 -0.09
N LYS A 88 4.99 -8.64 -1.26
CA LYS A 88 5.77 -8.03 -2.34
C LYS A 88 5.09 -8.09 -3.72
N ARG A 89 3.94 -8.76 -3.83
CA ARG A 89 3.20 -8.86 -5.10
C ARG A 89 2.71 -7.49 -5.55
N ALA A 90 2.50 -7.35 -6.87
CA ALA A 90 1.80 -6.19 -7.42
C ALA A 90 0.33 -6.17 -6.96
N GLY A 91 -0.18 -5.00 -6.58
CA GLY A 91 -1.56 -4.84 -6.11
C GLY A 91 -1.79 -3.56 -5.31
N GLU A 92 -2.90 -3.54 -4.59
CA GLU A 92 -3.34 -2.39 -3.79
C GLU A 92 -3.62 -2.81 -2.35
N PHE A 93 -3.25 -1.95 -1.42
CA PHE A 93 -3.63 -2.05 -0.01
C PHE A 93 -4.85 -1.17 0.21
N ARG A 94 -5.96 -1.78 0.60
CA ARG A 94 -7.24 -1.11 0.82
C ARG A 94 -7.63 -1.12 2.29
N CYS A 95 -8.40 -0.11 2.70
CA CYS A 95 -8.90 -0.03 4.08
C CYS A 95 -9.74 -1.26 4.43
N ALA A 96 -9.41 -1.95 5.53
CA ALA A 96 -10.18 -3.11 5.99
C ALA A 96 -11.60 -2.72 6.43
N GLY A 97 -11.82 -1.47 6.83
CA GLY A 97 -13.13 -0.97 7.24
C GLY A 97 -14.06 -0.60 6.07
N CYS A 98 -13.58 0.08 5.03
CA CYS A 98 -14.44 0.62 3.97
C CYS A 98 -14.01 0.27 2.53
N GLY A 99 -12.91 -0.47 2.35
CA GLY A 99 -12.44 -0.97 1.06
C GLY A 99 -11.81 0.07 0.12
N VAL A 100 -11.69 1.35 0.54
CA VAL A 100 -11.07 2.36 -0.31
C VAL A 100 -9.58 2.07 -0.50
N PRO A 101 -9.00 2.24 -1.72
CA PRO A 101 -7.56 2.12 -1.94
C PRO A 101 -6.78 3.17 -1.14
N LEU A 102 -5.72 2.74 -0.44
CA LEU A 102 -4.90 3.57 0.44
C LEU A 102 -3.45 3.66 -0.05
N PHE A 103 -2.88 2.53 -0.48
CA PHE A 103 -1.49 2.47 -0.94
C PHE A 103 -1.36 1.52 -2.13
N ALA A 104 -0.47 1.88 -3.07
CA ALA A 104 -0.05 0.98 -4.14
C ALA A 104 1.15 0.15 -3.70
N SER A 105 1.24 -1.10 -4.12
CA SER A 105 2.38 -1.98 -3.83
C SER A 105 3.71 -1.42 -4.36
N SER A 106 3.68 -0.63 -5.44
CA SER A 106 4.86 0.04 -5.99
C SER A 106 5.49 1.08 -5.06
N ALA A 107 4.72 1.59 -4.09
CA ALA A 107 5.21 2.51 -3.06
C ALA A 107 5.77 1.79 -1.83
N LYS A 108 5.56 0.46 -1.72
CA LYS A 108 5.97 -0.33 -0.56
C LYS A 108 7.48 -0.60 -0.57
N PHE A 109 8.10 -0.49 0.60
CA PHE A 109 9.51 -0.85 0.81
C PHE A 109 9.69 -1.55 2.15
N ASP A 110 10.83 -2.20 2.32
CA ASP A 110 11.22 -2.82 3.59
C ASP A 110 11.97 -1.80 4.46
N SER A 111 11.33 -1.36 5.53
CA SER A 111 11.93 -0.43 6.50
C SER A 111 12.65 -1.14 7.66
N GLY A 112 12.50 -2.46 7.80
CA GLY A 112 13.03 -3.21 8.94
C GLY A 112 12.34 -2.90 10.27
N THR A 113 11.30 -2.05 10.29
CA THR A 113 10.61 -1.67 11.55
C THR A 113 9.60 -2.70 12.03
N GLY A 114 9.20 -3.62 11.16
CA GLY A 114 8.22 -4.67 11.48
C GLY A 114 6.78 -4.35 11.11
N TRP A 115 6.52 -3.23 10.44
CA TRP A 115 5.23 -2.86 9.88
C TRP A 115 5.31 -2.61 8.37
N PRO A 116 4.24 -2.84 7.60
CA PRO A 116 4.16 -2.43 6.21
C PRO A 116 4.50 -0.95 6.05
N SER A 117 5.49 -0.64 5.21
CA SER A 117 5.99 0.72 5.04
C SER A 117 5.90 1.18 3.59
N PHE A 118 5.45 2.43 3.38
CA PHE A 118 5.24 3.00 2.05
C PHE A 118 5.88 4.38 1.94
N ALA A 119 6.41 4.70 0.76
CA ALA A 119 7.05 5.98 0.46
C ALA A 119 6.04 7.08 0.08
N THR A 120 4.88 6.70 -0.44
CA THR A 120 3.79 7.58 -0.86
C THR A 120 2.44 6.93 -0.60
N GLN A 121 1.40 7.76 -0.46
CA GLN A 121 0.02 7.31 -0.29
C GLN A 121 -0.85 7.61 -1.51
N LEU A 122 -2.04 6.99 -1.56
CA LEU A 122 -3.13 7.37 -2.43
C LEU A 122 -4.00 8.48 -1.78
N PRO A 123 -4.84 9.19 -2.56
CA PRO A 123 -5.60 10.36 -2.08
C PRO A 123 -6.52 10.11 -0.88
N ALA A 124 -6.92 8.87 -0.64
CA ALA A 124 -7.81 8.52 0.47
C ALA A 124 -7.12 8.40 1.84
N VAL A 125 -5.81 8.62 1.93
CA VAL A 125 -5.09 8.68 3.21
C VAL A 125 -5.05 10.13 3.68
N ALA A 126 -5.61 10.40 4.85
CA ALA A 126 -5.53 11.67 5.55
C ALA A 126 -4.38 11.64 6.57
N VAL A 127 -3.64 12.73 6.65
CA VAL A 127 -2.56 12.90 7.63
C VAL A 127 -2.98 13.97 8.62
N GLU A 128 -2.98 13.63 9.90
CA GLU A 128 -3.24 14.59 10.98
C GLU A 128 -2.03 15.51 11.17
N LYS A 129 -2.27 16.76 11.52
CA LYS A 129 -1.17 17.72 11.76
C LYS A 129 -0.44 17.34 13.05
N SER A 130 0.87 17.26 13.01
CA SER A 130 1.73 17.05 14.16
C SER A 130 2.95 17.98 14.09
N ASN A 131 3.27 18.62 15.20
CA ASN A 131 4.49 19.44 15.32
C ASN A 131 5.72 18.57 15.65
N LEU A 132 5.51 17.29 15.98
CA LEU A 132 6.56 16.33 16.35
C LEU A 132 6.68 15.19 15.33
N GLU A 133 6.26 15.41 14.10
CA GLU A 133 6.16 14.39 13.06
C GLU A 133 7.48 13.67 12.77
N PHE A 134 8.61 14.37 12.90
CA PHE A 134 9.94 13.76 12.75
C PHE A 134 10.25 12.75 13.87
N LEU A 135 9.84 13.03 15.10
CA LEU A 135 10.17 12.22 16.29
C LEU A 135 9.09 11.20 16.64
N ALA A 136 7.83 11.63 16.62
CA ALA A 136 6.69 10.85 17.10
C ALA A 136 5.74 10.39 15.96
N GLY A 137 5.99 10.85 14.73
CA GLY A 137 5.07 10.63 13.63
C GLY A 137 3.85 11.56 13.65
N ALA A 138 3.07 11.46 12.59
CA ALA A 138 1.75 12.08 12.48
C ALA A 138 0.74 11.00 12.16
N GLU A 139 -0.31 10.88 12.95
CA GLU A 139 -1.35 9.87 12.73
C GLU A 139 -1.88 9.95 11.30
N ILE A 140 -1.98 8.81 10.65
CA ILE A 140 -2.65 8.68 9.35
C ILE A 140 -3.97 7.95 9.53
N ARG A 141 -5.00 8.44 8.82
CA ARG A 141 -6.34 7.87 8.86
C ARG A 141 -6.90 7.63 7.47
N CYS A 142 -7.84 6.72 7.38
CA CYS A 142 -8.66 6.57 6.18
C CYS A 142 -9.54 7.81 6.02
N GLY A 143 -9.33 8.60 4.96
CA GLY A 143 -10.10 9.81 4.67
C GLY A 143 -11.58 9.55 4.37
N ARG A 144 -11.98 8.28 4.16
CA ARG A 144 -13.35 7.91 3.86
C ARG A 144 -14.15 7.47 5.09
N CYS A 145 -13.53 6.76 6.05
CA CYS A 145 -14.23 6.23 7.23
C CYS A 145 -13.62 6.62 8.57
N GLY A 146 -12.53 7.41 8.56
CA GLY A 146 -11.86 7.87 9.78
C GLY A 146 -11.05 6.82 10.54
N GLY A 147 -10.95 5.59 10.03
CA GLY A 147 -10.20 4.53 10.68
C GLY A 147 -8.71 4.87 10.80
N HIS A 148 -8.12 4.60 11.97
CA HIS A 148 -6.68 4.69 12.18
C HIS A 148 -5.93 3.72 11.26
N LEU A 149 -4.83 4.17 10.67
CA LEU A 149 -4.02 3.37 9.75
C LEU A 149 -2.57 3.17 10.24
N GLY A 150 -2.09 4.01 11.14
CA GLY A 150 -0.71 4.08 11.59
C GLY A 150 -0.19 5.52 11.61
N ASP A 151 1.09 5.73 11.30
CA ASP A 151 1.75 7.03 11.37
C ASP A 151 2.61 7.34 10.15
N ARG A 152 2.69 8.61 9.77
CA ARG A 152 3.65 9.13 8.83
C ARG A 152 4.83 9.76 9.55
N PHE A 153 6.05 9.40 9.14
CA PHE A 153 7.32 9.95 9.61
C PHE A 153 8.02 10.71 8.48
N LEU A 154 8.81 11.73 8.82
CA LEU A 154 9.66 12.48 7.90
C LEU A 154 11.11 11.96 7.93
N ASP A 155 11.28 10.69 8.12
CA ASP A 155 12.56 9.99 8.24
C ASP A 155 12.96 9.20 6.98
N GLY A 156 12.29 9.44 5.86
CA GLY A 156 12.51 8.72 4.60
C GLY A 156 13.97 8.68 4.14
N ALA A 157 14.74 9.73 4.42
CA ALA A 157 16.18 9.80 4.09
C ALA A 157 17.03 8.72 4.78
N LEU A 158 16.53 8.11 5.87
CA LEU A 158 17.22 7.02 6.58
C LEU A 158 17.14 5.67 5.85
N PHE A 159 16.41 5.59 4.73
CA PHE A 159 16.20 4.37 3.94
C PHE A 159 16.81 4.50 2.53
N PRO A 160 18.17 4.58 2.41
CA PRO A 160 18.84 4.79 1.13
C PRO A 160 18.51 3.65 0.14
N GLY A 161 18.38 4.01 -1.15
CA GLY A 161 18.04 3.06 -2.21
C GLY A 161 16.55 2.73 -2.31
N THR A 162 15.69 3.34 -1.49
CA THR A 162 14.24 3.19 -1.54
C THR A 162 13.55 4.45 -2.07
N ALA A 163 12.27 4.33 -2.47
CA ALA A 163 11.46 5.49 -2.84
C ALA A 163 11.23 6.45 -1.65
N ALA A 164 11.33 5.98 -0.42
CA ALA A 164 11.23 6.80 0.78
C ALA A 164 12.39 7.82 0.88
N ALA A 165 13.59 7.45 0.47
CA ALA A 165 14.74 8.38 0.43
C ALA A 165 14.48 9.57 -0.51
N VAL A 166 13.70 9.35 -1.58
CA VAL A 166 13.33 10.39 -2.56
C VAL A 166 12.17 11.25 -2.04
N SER A 167 11.13 10.63 -1.47
CA SER A 167 9.96 11.35 -0.95
C SER A 167 10.24 12.07 0.38
N GLY A 168 11.25 11.65 1.13
CA GLY A 168 11.53 12.10 2.49
C GLY A 168 10.55 11.57 3.53
N GLN A 169 9.60 10.71 3.14
CA GLN A 169 8.47 10.27 3.95
C GLN A 169 8.45 8.75 4.11
N ARG A 170 7.96 8.29 5.25
CA ARG A 170 7.66 6.89 5.53
C ARG A 170 6.28 6.78 6.19
N TYR A 171 5.36 6.15 5.50
CA TYR A 171 4.06 5.76 6.04
C TYR A 171 4.22 4.39 6.69
N CYS A 172 4.22 4.34 8.02
CA CYS A 172 4.28 3.13 8.82
C CYS A 172 2.84 2.70 9.12
N VAL A 173 2.39 1.61 8.50
CA VAL A 173 0.97 1.24 8.46
C VAL A 173 0.75 -0.02 9.27
N ASP A 174 -0.24 -0.01 10.15
CA ASP A 174 -0.73 -1.24 10.79
C ASP A 174 -1.32 -2.15 9.72
N GLY A 175 -0.74 -3.33 9.54
CA GLY A 175 -1.23 -4.26 8.53
C GLY A 175 -2.68 -4.64 8.75
N SER A 176 -3.08 -4.82 10.03
CA SER A 176 -4.47 -5.13 10.42
C SER A 176 -5.48 -4.05 10.02
N ALA A 177 -5.03 -2.82 9.71
CA ALA A 177 -5.89 -1.78 9.16
C ALA A 177 -6.20 -1.98 7.67
N THR A 178 -5.53 -2.93 7.00
CA THR A 178 -5.57 -3.06 5.54
C THR A 178 -5.84 -4.49 5.06
N VAL A 179 -6.37 -4.56 3.83
CA VAL A 179 -6.49 -5.80 3.04
C VAL A 179 -5.72 -5.59 1.75
N PHE A 180 -4.82 -6.50 1.42
CA PHE A 180 -4.08 -6.48 0.15
C PHE A 180 -4.89 -7.18 -0.94
N TYR A 181 -5.05 -6.50 -2.08
CA TYR A 181 -5.70 -7.01 -3.28
C TYR A 181 -4.66 -7.19 -4.38
N PRO A 182 -4.27 -8.45 -4.69
CA PRO A 182 -3.29 -8.73 -5.74
C PRO A 182 -3.79 -8.31 -7.12
N ALA A 183 -2.89 -7.78 -7.96
CA ALA A 183 -3.21 -7.35 -9.33
C ALA A 183 -3.50 -8.51 -10.29
N ASP A 184 -3.06 -9.73 -9.95
CA ASP A 184 -3.33 -10.95 -10.71
C ASP A 184 -4.73 -11.53 -10.46
N GLY A 185 -5.53 -10.90 -9.60
CA GLY A 185 -6.88 -11.35 -9.24
C GLY A 185 -6.91 -12.52 -8.26
N SER A 186 -5.78 -12.93 -7.70
CA SER A 186 -5.75 -13.96 -6.65
C SER A 186 -6.43 -13.47 -5.37
N THR A 187 -6.69 -14.41 -4.45
CA THR A 187 -7.43 -14.13 -3.21
C THR A 187 -6.81 -12.99 -2.42
N PRO A 188 -7.60 -11.98 -2.01
CA PRO A 188 -7.14 -10.91 -1.15
C PRO A 188 -6.59 -11.42 0.19
N VAL A 189 -5.57 -10.74 0.71
CA VAL A 189 -4.92 -11.09 1.97
C VAL A 189 -5.26 -10.03 3.02
N ARG A 190 -5.93 -10.44 4.10
CA ARG A 190 -6.16 -9.57 5.26
C ARG A 190 -4.85 -9.39 6.03
N GLY A 191 -4.61 -8.16 6.46
CA GLY A 191 -3.42 -7.83 7.23
C GLY A 191 -3.52 -8.16 8.72
N GLU A 192 -4.65 -8.69 9.15
CA GLU A 192 -4.90 -9.08 10.53
C GLU A 192 -3.83 -10.06 11.03
N PHE A 193 -3.27 -9.77 12.19
CA PHE A 193 -2.32 -10.66 12.82
C PHE A 193 -3.02 -11.79 13.58
N ASP A 194 -2.39 -12.95 13.60
CA ASP A 194 -2.82 -14.07 14.43
C ASP A 194 -2.21 -13.94 15.83
N PRO A 195 -3.00 -13.69 16.87
CA PRO A 195 -2.49 -13.53 18.23
C PRO A 195 -1.87 -14.82 18.81
N GLN A 196 -2.09 -15.98 18.16
CA GLN A 196 -1.54 -17.28 18.57
C GLN A 196 -0.19 -17.59 17.90
N LYS A 197 0.19 -16.85 16.82
CA LYS A 197 1.50 -17.04 16.20
C LYS A 197 2.63 -16.48 17.09
N PRO A 198 3.75 -17.21 17.21
CA PRO A 198 4.97 -16.67 17.82
C PRO A 198 5.37 -15.37 17.14
N ARG A 199 5.67 -14.34 17.93
CA ARG A 199 6.07 -13.02 17.43
C ARG A 199 7.55 -13.05 17.07
N GLU A 200 7.88 -12.81 15.80
CA GLU A 200 9.25 -12.47 15.42
C GLU A 200 9.53 -11.01 15.83
N LEU A 201 10.45 -10.83 16.76
CA LEU A 201 10.92 -9.48 17.10
C LEU A 201 11.67 -8.88 15.91
N PRO A 202 11.53 -7.57 15.62
CA PRO A 202 12.35 -6.90 14.62
C PRO A 202 13.83 -7.01 14.98
N ALA A 203 14.71 -6.96 13.97
CA ALA A 203 16.15 -7.18 14.16
C ALA A 203 16.76 -6.27 15.25
N TRP A 204 16.28 -5.02 15.36
CA TRP A 204 16.74 -4.06 16.37
C TRP A 204 16.28 -4.38 17.80
N ALA A 205 15.19 -5.17 17.96
CA ALA A 205 14.64 -5.57 19.26
C ALA A 205 15.07 -6.98 19.68
N GLN A 206 15.82 -7.69 18.83
CA GLN A 206 16.36 -9.00 19.18
C GLN A 206 17.50 -8.86 20.20
N PRO A 207 17.47 -9.64 21.30
CA PRO A 207 18.61 -9.63 22.22
C PRO A 207 19.89 -10.08 21.49
N PRO A 208 21.03 -9.43 21.73
CA PRO A 208 22.28 -9.80 21.09
C PRO A 208 22.64 -11.25 21.43
N GLY A 209 22.78 -12.10 20.42
CA GLY A 209 23.33 -13.47 20.57
C GLY A 209 22.32 -14.63 20.48
N ILE A 210 21.04 -14.43 20.31
CA ILE A 210 20.07 -15.51 20.11
C ILE A 210 19.92 -15.76 18.60
N LYS A 211 20.65 -16.75 18.06
CA LYS A 211 20.35 -17.32 16.74
C LYS A 211 19.11 -18.20 16.90
N VAL A 212 17.96 -17.74 16.45
CA VAL A 212 16.77 -18.59 16.29
C VAL A 212 17.04 -19.47 15.06
N ASN A 213 17.49 -20.69 15.29
CA ASN A 213 17.55 -21.69 14.23
C ASN A 213 16.10 -22.02 13.84
N GLY A 214 15.73 -21.67 12.59
CA GLY A 214 14.50 -22.11 11.95
C GLY A 214 14.65 -23.54 11.44
#